data_80cdc693bc80f2f6de6116b5949fa52e
#
_entry.id   80cdc693bc80f2f6de6116b5949fa52e
#
_cell.length_a   1.000
_cell.length_b   1.000
_cell.length_c   1.000
_cell.angle_alpha   90.00
_cell.angle_beta   90.00
_cell.angle_gamma   90.00
#
_symmetry.space_group_name_H-M   'P 1'
#
loop_
_entity.id
_entity.type
_entity.pdbx_description
1 polymer ?
#
loop_
_entity_poly.entity_id
_entity_poly.type
_entity_poly.pdbx_seq_one_letter_code
_entity_poly.pdbx_strand_id
1 'polypeptide(L)'
;MAVGTIETSILTDIANAIRYKAGVATLYKPREMAAAVSALDGTDAGNYQAQPYMALESGVLPESVFEDIADAIRGQNGLSTLYQPGDMAAAILALEWDVGYKVRALLLDDGTLEFNYYDRRCTVYGGTIQQAFEVDTSGYSSASARSWDSVKLLVRRAYIDSSIAGLGITNCAYWFNSFAECTEVRGFENLSGITNATQMFTSCGKLETIYATSFTNAITSSGSMFYGCSRLVGGTDGYVPTSTSAGSVCKLGTGGVLTNPNADSRTWFYGHFYADGQAVLTATATPDATRELLATGRICAIGKYTGMGFTPWDSTNRPQLTSVHFAADMGSFAALNLIYLFYSCTNLATITGLGNLANVGSMRYTFSSCAVTELDFRGFDPSTLTDLFYCFSGCSSLTTIYADSSWALPSSGISGMQCFYNCRSLVGGNGTAWSSSNTNYTYMRIDTASTPGYLTAA
;
A
#
# COMPACT_ATOMS: atom_id res chain seq x y z
N MET A 1 -11.54 8.41 -64.83
CA MET A 1 -11.28 8.43 -63.39
C MET A 1 -12.57 7.97 -62.70
N ALA A 2 -12.56 6.84 -62.09
CA ALA A 2 -13.73 6.32 -61.39
C ALA A 2 -13.81 7.06 -60.03
N VAL A 3 -14.91 7.80 -59.83
CA VAL A 3 -15.22 8.44 -58.56
C VAL A 3 -15.87 7.40 -57.69
N GLY A 4 -15.13 6.76 -56.86
CA GLY A 4 -15.66 5.80 -55.87
C GLY A 4 -16.21 6.54 -54.66
N THR A 5 -17.45 6.19 -54.24
CA THR A 5 -17.97 6.55 -52.93
C THR A 5 -17.27 5.69 -51.90
N ILE A 6 -16.47 6.30 -51.03
CA ILE A 6 -15.79 5.61 -49.92
C ILE A 6 -16.71 5.68 -48.68
N GLU A 7 -16.82 4.55 -47.98
CA GLU A 7 -17.62 4.50 -46.74
C GLU A 7 -17.02 5.42 -45.69
N THR A 8 -17.88 6.18 -45.02
CA THR A 8 -17.53 7.09 -43.91
C THR A 8 -16.78 6.37 -42.80
N SER A 9 -17.02 5.07 -42.62
CA SER A 9 -16.32 4.19 -41.68
C SER A 9 -14.81 4.14 -41.91
N ILE A 10 -14.35 4.02 -43.16
CA ILE A 10 -12.93 3.91 -43.51
C ILE A 10 -12.16 5.17 -43.07
N LEU A 11 -12.71 6.35 -43.36
CA LEU A 11 -12.09 7.61 -42.96
C LEU A 11 -12.07 7.78 -41.44
N THR A 12 -13.14 7.32 -40.76
CA THR A 12 -13.20 7.32 -39.31
C THR A 12 -12.14 6.41 -38.72
N ASP A 13 -11.92 5.22 -39.30
CA ASP A 13 -10.92 4.26 -38.85
C ASP A 13 -9.49 4.81 -39.07
N ILE A 14 -9.21 5.43 -40.21
CA ILE A 14 -7.93 6.09 -40.48
C ILE A 14 -7.70 7.21 -39.46
N ALA A 15 -8.67 8.08 -39.21
CA ALA A 15 -8.54 9.18 -38.25
C ALA A 15 -8.35 8.67 -36.81
N ASN A 16 -9.03 7.57 -36.45
CA ASN A 16 -8.86 6.92 -35.14
C ASN A 16 -7.44 6.32 -35.02
N ALA A 17 -6.94 5.68 -36.08
CA ALA A 17 -5.60 5.13 -36.09
C ALA A 17 -4.53 6.24 -35.93
N ILE A 18 -4.70 7.38 -36.63
CA ILE A 18 -3.80 8.54 -36.48
C ILE A 18 -3.85 9.07 -35.05
N ARG A 19 -5.06 9.29 -34.48
CA ARG A 19 -5.24 9.78 -33.11
C ARG A 19 -4.61 8.84 -32.09
N TYR A 20 -4.84 7.54 -32.26
CA TYR A 20 -4.22 6.53 -31.40
C TYR A 20 -2.70 6.61 -31.40
N LYS A 21 -2.10 6.75 -32.60
CA LYS A 21 -0.65 6.85 -32.75
C LYS A 21 -0.08 8.20 -32.30
N ALA A 22 -0.81 9.29 -32.49
CA ALA A 22 -0.38 10.63 -32.07
C ALA A 22 -0.68 10.95 -30.59
N GLY A 23 -1.45 10.12 -29.90
CA GLY A 23 -1.85 10.39 -28.50
C GLY A 23 -2.74 11.64 -28.33
N VAL A 24 -3.46 12.06 -29.36
CA VAL A 24 -4.24 13.32 -29.36
C VAL A 24 -5.71 13.10 -29.65
N ALA A 25 -6.57 13.99 -29.15
CA ALA A 25 -8.01 13.98 -29.41
C ALA A 25 -8.42 14.85 -30.64
N THR A 26 -7.46 15.26 -31.44
CA THR A 26 -7.71 16.16 -32.56
C THR A 26 -8.65 15.53 -33.60
N LEU A 27 -9.63 16.29 -34.07
CA LEU A 27 -10.51 15.91 -35.17
C LEU A 27 -9.82 16.25 -36.50
N TYR A 28 -9.45 15.23 -37.26
CA TYR A 28 -8.80 15.41 -38.56
C TYR A 28 -9.83 15.44 -39.70
N LYS A 29 -9.71 16.42 -40.57
CA LYS A 29 -10.37 16.38 -41.89
C LYS A 29 -9.60 15.44 -42.83
N PRO A 30 -10.25 14.79 -43.81
CA PRO A 30 -9.57 13.86 -44.71
C PRO A 30 -8.29 14.41 -45.34
N ARG A 31 -8.30 15.69 -45.74
CA ARG A 31 -7.12 16.39 -46.36
C ARG A 31 -5.95 16.65 -45.40
N GLU A 32 -6.22 16.55 -44.08
CA GLU A 32 -5.22 16.78 -43.03
C GLU A 32 -4.56 15.46 -42.60
N MET A 33 -5.15 14.31 -42.96
CA MET A 33 -4.71 13.00 -42.50
C MET A 33 -3.31 12.62 -42.95
N ALA A 34 -2.97 12.92 -44.21
CA ALA A 34 -1.63 12.63 -44.75
C ALA A 34 -0.53 13.41 -43.98
N ALA A 35 -0.77 14.71 -43.73
CA ALA A 35 0.16 15.52 -42.93
C ALA A 35 0.23 15.03 -41.47
N ALA A 36 -0.91 14.61 -40.90
CA ALA A 36 -0.95 14.06 -39.55
C ALA A 36 -0.18 12.73 -39.47
N VAL A 37 -0.30 11.84 -40.45
CA VAL A 37 0.51 10.59 -40.51
C VAL A 37 2.01 10.91 -40.62
N SER A 38 2.37 11.87 -41.49
CA SER A 38 3.78 12.29 -41.65
C SER A 38 4.37 12.93 -40.38
N ALA A 39 3.53 13.54 -39.54
CA ALA A 39 3.95 14.17 -38.30
C ALA A 39 4.02 13.19 -37.11
N LEU A 40 3.67 11.92 -37.30
CA LEU A 40 3.78 10.92 -36.24
C LEU A 40 5.27 10.63 -35.98
N ASP A 41 5.79 11.04 -34.84
CA ASP A 41 7.19 10.92 -34.44
C ASP A 41 7.44 9.89 -33.32
N GLY A 42 6.36 9.25 -32.89
CA GLY A 42 6.46 8.23 -31.84
C GLY A 42 6.51 8.73 -30.40
N THR A 43 6.56 10.05 -30.15
CA THR A 43 6.76 10.57 -28.78
C THR A 43 5.50 10.65 -27.93
N ASP A 44 4.30 10.73 -28.52
CA ASP A 44 3.06 11.09 -27.82
C ASP A 44 1.95 10.03 -27.78
N ALA A 45 2.19 8.79 -28.17
CA ALA A 45 1.13 7.80 -28.22
C ALA A 45 0.81 7.19 -26.85
N GLY A 46 -0.47 7.11 -26.54
CA GLY A 46 -0.97 6.31 -25.42
C GLY A 46 -2.22 6.78 -24.71
N ASN A 47 -2.72 8.00 -24.95
CA ASN A 47 -3.81 8.57 -24.14
C ASN A 47 -5.12 8.74 -24.88
N TYR A 48 -5.45 7.91 -25.89
CA TYR A 48 -6.66 8.13 -26.66
C TYR A 48 -7.73 7.05 -26.44
N GLN A 49 -8.92 7.46 -25.95
CA GLN A 49 -10.17 6.70 -26.10
C GLN A 49 -10.83 7.06 -27.43
N ALA A 50 -11.18 6.05 -28.23
CA ALA A 50 -11.89 6.23 -29.48
C ALA A 50 -13.18 7.05 -29.28
N GLN A 51 -13.26 8.21 -29.92
CA GLN A 51 -14.49 9.00 -29.97
C GLN A 51 -15.32 8.57 -31.19
N PRO A 52 -16.61 8.29 -31.05
CA PRO A 52 -17.41 7.67 -32.11
C PRO A 52 -17.82 8.60 -33.26
N TYR A 53 -17.47 9.89 -33.26
CA TYR A 53 -17.98 10.81 -34.28
C TYR A 53 -16.91 11.71 -34.90
N MET A 54 -16.73 11.58 -36.20
CA MET A 54 -16.22 12.66 -37.05
C MET A 54 -17.43 13.29 -37.78
N ALA A 55 -17.54 14.63 -37.73
CA ALA A 55 -18.38 15.35 -38.68
C ALA A 55 -17.62 15.34 -40.01
N LEU A 56 -17.96 14.42 -40.90
CA LEU A 56 -17.45 14.44 -42.26
C LEU A 56 -18.22 15.46 -43.07
N GLU A 57 -17.50 16.36 -43.78
CA GLU A 57 -18.10 17.12 -44.87
C GLU A 57 -18.60 16.09 -45.89
N SER A 58 -19.89 16.08 -46.18
CA SER A 58 -20.47 15.24 -47.24
C SER A 58 -19.93 15.69 -48.58
N GLY A 59 -19.06 14.87 -49.18
CA GLY A 59 -18.52 15.14 -50.47
C GLY A 59 -17.66 13.98 -51.00
N VAL A 60 -17.57 13.87 -52.31
CA VAL A 60 -16.68 12.92 -53.00
C VAL A 60 -15.22 13.38 -52.78
N LEU A 61 -14.41 12.55 -52.14
CA LEU A 61 -13.00 12.84 -51.95
C LEU A 61 -12.21 12.51 -53.23
N PRO A 62 -11.25 13.35 -53.63
CA PRO A 62 -10.32 13.03 -54.71
C PRO A 62 -9.49 11.78 -54.32
N GLU A 63 -9.22 10.93 -55.31
CA GLU A 63 -8.33 9.76 -55.16
C GLU A 63 -6.95 10.14 -54.60
N SER A 64 -6.47 11.36 -54.94
CA SER A 64 -5.21 11.90 -54.46
C SER A 64 -5.11 12.00 -52.91
N VAL A 65 -6.23 12.14 -52.19
CA VAL A 65 -6.20 12.18 -50.70
C VAL A 65 -5.73 10.84 -50.13
N PHE A 66 -6.14 9.72 -50.74
CA PHE A 66 -5.73 8.38 -50.31
C PHE A 66 -4.31 8.06 -50.78
N GLU A 67 -3.92 8.55 -51.97
CA GLU A 67 -2.54 8.46 -52.44
C GLU A 67 -1.60 9.20 -51.50
N ASP A 68 -1.95 10.42 -51.08
CA ASP A 68 -1.19 11.19 -50.11
C ASP A 68 -1.06 10.50 -48.74
N ILE A 69 -2.15 9.87 -48.25
CA ILE A 69 -2.11 9.08 -46.99
C ILE A 69 -1.23 7.84 -47.18
N ALA A 70 -1.38 7.13 -48.28
CA ALA A 70 -0.55 5.95 -48.60
C ALA A 70 0.93 6.31 -48.72
N ASP A 71 1.25 7.45 -49.33
CA ASP A 71 2.63 7.95 -49.43
C ASP A 71 3.18 8.35 -48.06
N ALA A 72 2.36 8.97 -47.21
CA ALA A 72 2.74 9.28 -45.84
C ALA A 72 3.04 8.02 -45.05
N ILE A 73 2.23 6.96 -45.17
CA ILE A 73 2.46 5.66 -44.52
C ILE A 73 3.75 5.04 -45.03
N ARG A 74 3.98 5.04 -46.35
CA ARG A 74 5.24 4.55 -46.99
C ARG A 74 6.46 5.33 -46.51
N GLY A 75 6.33 6.64 -46.38
CA GLY A 75 7.37 7.50 -45.84
C GLY A 75 7.76 7.14 -44.39
N GLN A 76 6.78 6.72 -43.56
CA GLN A 76 7.04 6.33 -42.19
C GLN A 76 7.61 4.91 -42.01
N ASN A 77 7.20 3.94 -42.85
CA ASN A 77 7.64 2.56 -42.70
C ASN A 77 8.72 2.11 -43.70
N GLY A 78 9.08 2.97 -44.66
CA GLY A 78 10.10 2.69 -45.70
C GLY A 78 9.68 1.60 -46.69
N LEU A 79 8.41 1.18 -46.75
CA LEU A 79 7.93 0.12 -47.63
C LEU A 79 7.38 0.73 -48.95
N SER A 80 7.41 -0.05 -50.01
CA SER A 80 6.81 0.30 -51.31
C SER A 80 5.43 -0.28 -51.52
N THR A 81 4.74 -0.73 -50.44
CA THR A 81 3.45 -1.37 -50.49
C THR A 81 2.36 -0.45 -51.02
N LEU A 82 1.55 -0.96 -51.94
CA LEU A 82 0.32 -0.27 -52.40
C LEU A 82 -0.80 -0.51 -51.41
N TYR A 83 -1.24 0.54 -50.71
CA TYR A 83 -2.33 0.45 -49.74
C TYR A 83 -3.67 0.77 -50.39
N GLN A 84 -4.67 -0.08 -50.19
CA GLN A 84 -6.05 0.25 -50.45
C GLN A 84 -6.61 1.08 -49.30
N PRO A 85 -7.62 1.94 -49.51
CA PRO A 85 -8.19 2.77 -48.43
C PRO A 85 -8.62 1.98 -47.21
N GLY A 86 -9.21 0.79 -47.39
CA GLY A 86 -9.63 -0.11 -46.29
C GLY A 86 -8.50 -0.67 -45.45
N ASP A 87 -7.27 -0.71 -45.99
CA ASP A 87 -6.08 -1.26 -45.31
C ASP A 87 -5.28 -0.19 -44.57
N MET A 88 -5.53 1.10 -44.86
CA MET A 88 -4.71 2.20 -44.37
C MET A 88 -4.74 2.37 -42.86
N ALA A 89 -5.90 2.19 -42.25
CA ALA A 89 -6.03 2.24 -40.78
C ALA A 89 -5.17 1.15 -40.10
N ALA A 90 -5.25 -0.09 -40.62
CA ALA A 90 -4.40 -1.19 -40.12
C ALA A 90 -2.91 -0.93 -40.40
N ALA A 91 -2.57 -0.36 -41.56
CA ALA A 91 -1.18 -0.01 -41.90
C ALA A 91 -0.63 1.08 -40.97
N ILE A 92 -1.42 2.11 -40.64
CA ILE A 92 -1.05 3.15 -39.66
C ILE A 92 -0.84 2.54 -38.27
N LEU A 93 -1.75 1.66 -37.85
CA LEU A 93 -1.61 0.96 -36.56
C LEU A 93 -0.38 0.04 -36.53
N ALA A 94 0.01 -0.51 -37.69
CA ALA A 94 1.21 -1.36 -37.84
C ALA A 94 2.50 -0.58 -38.01
N LEU A 95 2.50 0.76 -38.13
CA LEU A 95 3.74 1.54 -38.18
C LEU A 95 4.57 1.22 -36.94
N GLU A 96 5.71 0.59 -37.16
CA GLU A 96 6.72 0.32 -36.13
C GLU A 96 7.70 1.50 -36.15
N TRP A 97 7.64 2.31 -35.10
CA TRP A 97 8.72 3.24 -34.84
C TRP A 97 9.80 2.53 -34.04
N ASP A 98 11.03 2.78 -34.38
CA ASP A 98 12.15 2.52 -33.48
C ASP A 98 12.13 3.56 -32.34
N VAL A 99 11.02 3.63 -31.64
CA VAL A 99 10.97 4.19 -30.31
C VAL A 99 11.65 3.15 -29.45
N GLY A 100 12.96 3.22 -29.37
CA GLY A 100 13.76 2.25 -28.63
C GLY A 100 13.04 1.89 -27.34
N TYR A 101 12.83 0.60 -27.14
CA TYR A 101 12.19 0.06 -25.94
C TYR A 101 12.74 0.78 -24.73
N LYS A 102 11.86 1.45 -23.99
CA LYS A 102 12.24 2.22 -22.79
C LYS A 102 11.46 1.74 -21.61
N VAL A 103 12.10 1.76 -20.46
CA VAL A 103 11.38 1.59 -19.19
C VAL A 103 10.48 2.81 -19.00
N ARG A 104 9.19 2.56 -18.77
CA ARG A 104 8.17 3.58 -18.55
C ARG A 104 7.50 3.36 -17.19
N ALA A 105 7.10 4.45 -16.56
CA ALA A 105 6.15 4.45 -15.45
C ALA A 105 4.82 4.97 -16.00
N LEU A 106 3.77 4.14 -15.95
CA LEU A 106 2.45 4.39 -16.50
C LEU A 106 1.45 4.56 -15.37
N LEU A 107 0.86 5.74 -15.23
CA LEU A 107 -0.25 5.96 -14.31
C LEU A 107 -1.55 5.51 -14.97
N LEU A 108 -2.26 4.58 -14.34
CA LEU A 108 -3.55 4.07 -14.79
C LEU A 108 -4.71 4.79 -14.07
N ASP A 109 -5.91 4.70 -14.63
CA ASP A 109 -7.12 5.35 -14.13
C ASP A 109 -7.58 4.85 -12.75
N ASP A 110 -7.19 3.63 -12.35
CA ASP A 110 -7.46 3.06 -11.03
C ASP A 110 -6.43 3.48 -9.95
N GLY A 111 -5.46 4.32 -10.30
CA GLY A 111 -4.37 4.76 -9.42
C GLY A 111 -3.20 3.78 -9.33
N THR A 112 -3.11 2.80 -10.22
CA THR A 112 -1.92 1.95 -10.35
C THR A 112 -0.83 2.71 -11.08
N LEU A 113 0.40 2.70 -10.55
CA LEU A 113 1.60 3.09 -11.29
C LEU A 113 2.33 1.83 -11.72
N GLU A 114 2.29 1.53 -13.01
CA GLU A 114 2.93 0.37 -13.60
C GLU A 114 4.30 0.73 -14.17
N PHE A 115 5.32 -0.05 -13.81
CA PHE A 115 6.63 0.02 -14.42
C PHE A 115 6.77 -1.11 -15.41
N ASN A 116 6.97 -0.82 -16.68
CA ASN A 116 7.21 -1.83 -17.71
C ASN A 116 8.25 -1.38 -18.74
N TYR A 117 8.76 -2.34 -19.52
CA TYR A 117 9.60 -2.11 -20.67
C TYR A 117 8.71 -1.94 -21.89
N TYR A 118 8.25 -0.72 -22.06
CA TYR A 118 7.12 -0.37 -22.89
C TYR A 118 7.53 -0.11 -24.33
N ASP A 119 6.97 -0.92 -25.22
CA ASP A 119 6.73 -0.52 -26.58
C ASP A 119 5.20 -0.34 -26.72
N ARG A 120 4.66 0.68 -27.03
CA ARG A 120 3.23 1.05 -27.18
C ARG A 120 2.21 -0.08 -27.41
N ARG A 121 2.63 -1.34 -27.54
CA ARG A 121 1.82 -2.57 -27.74
C ARG A 121 1.68 -3.38 -26.46
N CYS A 122 2.31 -2.96 -25.37
CA CYS A 122 2.18 -3.66 -24.09
C CYS A 122 0.75 -3.59 -23.58
N THR A 123 0.26 -4.73 -23.09
CA THR A 123 -0.93 -4.77 -22.25
C THR A 123 -0.55 -4.29 -20.86
N VAL A 124 -1.30 -3.33 -20.32
CA VAL A 124 -1.12 -2.81 -18.96
C VAL A 124 -1.95 -3.61 -17.96
N TYR A 125 -1.52 -3.60 -16.70
CA TYR A 125 -2.17 -4.32 -15.62
C TYR A 125 -3.49 -3.63 -15.20
N GLY A 126 -4.57 -3.99 -15.91
CA GLY A 126 -5.93 -3.78 -15.39
C GLY A 126 -6.50 -2.37 -15.46
N GLY A 127 -5.99 -1.46 -16.27
CA GLY A 127 -6.54 -0.11 -16.37
C GLY A 127 -6.22 0.60 -17.69
N THR A 128 -6.71 1.83 -17.82
CA THR A 128 -6.41 2.71 -18.96
C THR A 128 -5.29 3.68 -18.58
N ILE A 129 -4.30 3.82 -19.47
CA ILE A 129 -3.16 4.73 -19.23
C ILE A 129 -3.67 6.18 -19.23
N GLN A 130 -3.45 6.88 -18.11
CA GLN A 130 -3.73 8.31 -17.96
C GLN A 130 -2.52 9.17 -18.27
N GLN A 131 -1.32 8.72 -17.83
CA GLN A 131 -0.06 9.41 -18.06
C GLN A 131 1.06 8.39 -18.20
N ALA A 132 2.09 8.72 -19.00
CA ALA A 132 3.26 7.91 -19.21
C ALA A 132 4.53 8.75 -18.99
N PHE A 133 5.49 8.16 -18.29
CA PHE A 133 6.74 8.80 -17.91
C PHE A 133 7.92 7.93 -18.32
N GLU A 134 8.97 8.51 -18.86
CA GLU A 134 10.21 7.80 -19.12
C GLU A 134 10.99 7.61 -17.80
N VAL A 135 11.49 6.40 -17.58
CA VAL A 135 12.27 6.05 -16.39
C VAL A 135 13.76 6.10 -16.73
N ASP A 136 14.51 6.93 -16.01
CA ASP A 136 15.97 6.87 -16.06
C ASP A 136 16.46 5.69 -15.22
N THR A 137 16.89 4.63 -15.89
CA THR A 137 17.37 3.39 -15.24
C THR A 137 18.79 3.53 -14.68
N SER A 138 19.49 4.63 -14.94
CA SER A 138 20.77 4.96 -14.28
C SER A 138 20.56 5.46 -12.84
N GLY A 139 19.34 5.91 -12.52
CA GLY A 139 18.89 6.30 -11.20
C GLY A 139 18.71 7.80 -11.00
N TYR A 140 18.13 8.14 -9.86
CA TYR A 140 17.79 9.52 -9.51
C TYR A 140 18.60 10.01 -8.33
N SER A 141 18.95 11.30 -8.32
CA SER A 141 19.66 11.95 -7.22
C SER A 141 18.72 12.43 -6.09
N SER A 142 17.42 12.52 -6.37
CA SER A 142 16.38 12.91 -5.41
C SER A 142 15.00 12.40 -5.87
N ALA A 143 14.03 12.42 -4.96
CA ALA A 143 12.64 12.07 -5.29
C ALA A 143 12.04 13.02 -6.33
N SER A 144 12.31 14.32 -6.23
CA SER A 144 11.79 15.34 -7.16
C SER A 144 12.42 15.29 -8.56
N ALA A 145 13.50 14.54 -8.74
CA ALA A 145 14.11 14.35 -10.05
C ALA A 145 13.39 13.30 -10.92
N ARG A 146 12.49 12.50 -10.32
CA ARG A 146 11.73 11.49 -11.06
C ARG A 146 10.72 12.15 -11.99
N SER A 147 10.57 11.62 -13.20
CA SER A 147 9.59 12.12 -14.16
C SER A 147 8.14 11.99 -13.69
N TRP A 148 7.82 11.00 -12.83
CA TRP A 148 6.49 10.77 -12.26
C TRP A 148 6.28 11.37 -10.85
N ASP A 149 7.16 12.25 -10.38
CA ASP A 149 7.01 12.82 -9.02
C ASP A 149 5.72 13.64 -8.85
N SER A 150 5.23 14.27 -9.92
CA SER A 150 4.00 15.04 -9.91
C SER A 150 2.74 14.24 -9.56
N VAL A 151 2.74 12.92 -9.80
CA VAL A 151 1.59 12.04 -9.58
C VAL A 151 1.70 11.17 -8.33
N LYS A 152 2.74 11.32 -7.52
CA LYS A 152 3.02 10.47 -6.35
C LYS A 152 1.87 10.32 -5.36
N LEU A 153 1.03 11.34 -5.21
CA LEU A 153 -0.14 11.32 -4.32
C LEU A 153 -1.38 10.67 -4.96
N LEU A 154 -1.35 10.40 -6.25
CA LEU A 154 -2.41 9.68 -6.96
C LEU A 154 -2.18 8.17 -6.94
N VAL A 155 -0.94 7.73 -6.67
CA VAL A 155 -0.56 6.31 -6.70
C VAL A 155 -1.13 5.60 -5.48
N ARG A 156 -2.05 4.65 -5.73
CA ARG A 156 -2.68 3.78 -4.72
C ARG A 156 -2.02 2.42 -4.62
N ARG A 157 -1.44 1.94 -5.73
CA ARG A 157 -0.64 0.71 -5.82
C ARG A 157 0.44 0.86 -6.88
N ALA A 158 1.50 0.07 -6.78
CA ALA A 158 2.52 0.00 -7.82
C ALA A 158 2.65 -1.43 -8.33
N TYR A 159 2.91 -1.58 -9.62
CA TYR A 159 3.13 -2.84 -10.29
C TYR A 159 4.43 -2.79 -11.10
N ILE A 160 5.28 -3.79 -10.95
CA ILE A 160 6.52 -3.93 -11.73
C ILE A 160 6.30 -5.12 -12.66
N ASP A 161 6.17 -4.84 -13.94
CA ASP A 161 5.88 -5.85 -14.94
C ASP A 161 7.09 -6.77 -15.19
N SER A 162 6.81 -7.99 -15.63
CA SER A 162 7.83 -8.99 -15.93
C SER A 162 8.76 -8.59 -17.08
N SER A 163 8.35 -7.67 -17.95
CA SER A 163 9.19 -7.10 -19.01
C SER A 163 10.42 -6.34 -18.50
N ILE A 164 10.38 -5.91 -17.21
CA ILE A 164 11.51 -5.28 -16.51
C ILE A 164 12.58 -6.29 -16.14
N ALA A 165 12.20 -7.56 -15.94
CA ALA A 165 13.13 -8.60 -15.52
C ALA A 165 14.28 -8.78 -16.53
N GLY A 166 15.49 -8.84 -16.03
CA GLY A 166 16.68 -9.08 -16.86
C GLY A 166 17.24 -7.85 -17.61
N LEU A 167 16.63 -6.67 -17.46
CA LEU A 167 17.17 -5.43 -18.07
C LEU A 167 18.44 -4.90 -17.38
N GLY A 168 18.91 -5.54 -16.32
CA GLY A 168 20.13 -5.12 -15.61
C GLY A 168 19.96 -3.82 -14.83
N ILE A 169 18.76 -3.47 -14.42
CA ILE A 169 18.51 -2.29 -13.59
C ILE A 169 19.12 -2.53 -12.20
N THR A 170 20.11 -1.73 -11.86
CA THR A 170 20.81 -1.84 -10.56
C THR A 170 20.49 -0.70 -9.59
N ASN A 171 19.93 0.42 -10.08
CA ASN A 171 19.66 1.61 -9.29
C ASN A 171 18.18 1.99 -9.33
N CYS A 172 17.49 1.71 -8.21
CA CYS A 172 16.09 2.08 -8.00
C CYS A 172 15.93 3.10 -6.84
N ALA A 173 16.97 3.90 -6.57
CA ALA A 173 16.92 4.94 -5.57
C ALA A 173 15.72 5.87 -5.83
N TYR A 174 14.96 6.18 -4.79
CA TYR A 174 13.77 7.05 -4.78
C TYR A 174 12.55 6.57 -5.58
N TRP A 175 12.53 5.43 -6.24
CA TRP A 175 11.45 5.03 -7.17
C TRP A 175 10.06 5.19 -6.60
N PHE A 176 9.81 4.78 -5.37
CA PHE A 176 8.50 4.86 -4.70
C PHE A 176 8.47 5.89 -3.56
N ASN A 177 9.51 6.73 -3.44
CA ASN A 177 9.60 7.71 -2.35
C ASN A 177 8.36 8.61 -2.28
N SER A 178 7.82 8.82 -1.08
CA SER A 178 6.66 9.67 -0.82
C SER A 178 5.35 9.25 -1.53
N PHE A 179 5.20 7.96 -1.84
CA PHE A 179 3.93 7.41 -2.28
C PHE A 179 3.01 7.22 -1.07
N ALA A 180 2.54 8.34 -0.52
CA ALA A 180 1.82 8.36 0.76
C ALA A 180 0.48 7.60 0.72
N GLU A 181 -0.15 7.48 -0.46
CA GLU A 181 -1.42 6.79 -0.66
C GLU A 181 -1.26 5.33 -1.13
N CYS A 182 -0.05 4.90 -1.47
CA CYS A 182 0.24 3.55 -1.98
C CYS A 182 0.13 2.52 -0.85
N THR A 183 -0.68 1.49 -1.06
CA THR A 183 -0.91 0.40 -0.09
C THR A 183 -0.15 -0.87 -0.41
N GLU A 184 0.18 -1.12 -1.68
CA GLU A 184 0.89 -2.33 -2.10
C GLU A 184 1.81 -2.10 -3.30
N VAL A 185 2.86 -2.91 -3.35
CA VAL A 185 3.76 -3.03 -4.51
C VAL A 185 3.78 -4.48 -4.93
N ARG A 186 3.59 -4.77 -6.21
CA ARG A 186 3.59 -6.13 -6.79
C ARG A 186 4.67 -6.28 -7.85
N GLY A 187 5.08 -7.52 -8.10
CA GLY A 187 6.09 -7.84 -9.11
C GLY A 187 7.50 -7.43 -8.70
N PHE A 188 7.77 -7.30 -7.39
CA PHE A 188 9.06 -6.84 -6.89
C PHE A 188 10.21 -7.81 -7.23
N GLU A 189 9.92 -9.09 -7.50
CA GLU A 189 10.86 -10.07 -8.04
C GLU A 189 11.51 -9.64 -9.35
N ASN A 190 10.83 -8.82 -10.16
CA ASN A 190 11.31 -8.33 -11.45
C ASN A 190 12.43 -7.27 -11.32
N LEU A 191 12.67 -6.78 -10.09
CA LEU A 191 13.81 -5.94 -9.72
C LEU A 191 14.95 -6.74 -9.08
N SER A 192 15.00 -8.06 -9.25
CA SER A 192 16.13 -8.88 -8.79
C SER A 192 17.43 -8.37 -9.39
N GLY A 193 18.44 -8.14 -8.54
CA GLY A 193 19.73 -7.59 -8.98
C GLY A 193 19.95 -6.11 -8.69
N ILE A 194 18.96 -5.41 -8.12
CA ILE A 194 19.18 -4.02 -7.66
C ILE A 194 20.24 -3.99 -6.55
N THR A 195 21.15 -3.01 -6.65
CA THR A 195 22.21 -2.78 -5.66
C THR A 195 22.01 -1.47 -4.90
N ASN A 196 21.32 -0.50 -5.50
CA ASN A 196 21.00 0.77 -4.87
C ASN A 196 19.47 0.95 -4.73
N ALA A 197 19.00 0.93 -3.47
CA ALA A 197 17.62 1.17 -3.06
C ALA A 197 17.51 2.33 -2.06
N THR A 198 18.45 3.29 -2.12
CA THR A 198 18.47 4.45 -1.23
C THR A 198 17.14 5.20 -1.30
N GLN A 199 16.51 5.40 -0.13
CA GLN A 199 15.22 6.07 0.03
C GLN A 199 14.09 5.54 -0.87
N MET A 200 14.18 4.29 -1.33
CA MET A 200 13.26 3.73 -2.33
C MET A 200 11.80 3.80 -1.87
N PHE A 201 11.52 3.53 -0.60
CA PHE A 201 10.17 3.56 0.00
C PHE A 201 10.00 4.62 1.10
N THR A 202 10.94 5.54 1.25
CA THR A 202 10.83 6.59 2.27
C THR A 202 9.49 7.30 2.20
N SER A 203 8.85 7.49 3.37
CA SER A 203 7.55 8.19 3.52
C SER A 203 6.35 7.52 2.79
N CYS A 204 6.39 6.20 2.60
CA CYS A 204 5.25 5.42 2.15
C CYS A 204 4.40 4.98 3.35
N GLY A 205 3.75 5.93 4.03
CA GLY A 205 3.07 5.71 5.31
C GLY A 205 1.90 4.73 5.27
N LYS A 206 1.24 4.58 4.12
CA LYS A 206 0.13 3.62 3.91
C LYS A 206 0.57 2.30 3.29
N LEU A 207 1.84 2.12 2.95
CA LEU A 207 2.34 0.89 2.36
C LEU A 207 2.25 -0.27 3.37
N GLU A 208 1.47 -1.29 3.05
CA GLU A 208 1.20 -2.45 3.91
C GLU A 208 1.94 -3.70 3.43
N THR A 209 2.17 -3.83 2.11
CA THR A 209 2.74 -5.05 1.54
C THR A 209 3.60 -4.77 0.31
N ILE A 210 4.73 -5.46 0.23
CA ILE A 210 5.53 -5.59 -1.00
C ILE A 210 5.53 -7.07 -1.37
N TYR A 211 4.88 -7.40 -2.49
CA TYR A 211 4.76 -8.77 -2.97
C TYR A 211 5.91 -9.14 -3.89
N ALA A 212 6.48 -10.31 -3.63
CA ALA A 212 7.46 -10.97 -4.47
C ALA A 212 7.28 -12.50 -4.39
N THR A 213 7.32 -13.20 -5.51
CA THR A 213 7.33 -14.68 -5.55
C THR A 213 8.71 -15.25 -5.23
N SER A 214 9.75 -14.51 -5.59
CA SER A 214 11.16 -14.79 -5.30
C SER A 214 11.93 -13.46 -5.22
N PHE A 215 13.04 -13.42 -4.53
CA PHE A 215 13.92 -12.25 -4.54
C PHE A 215 15.33 -12.60 -4.07
N THR A 216 16.32 -12.36 -4.92
CA THR A 216 17.73 -12.42 -4.53
C THR A 216 18.20 -11.03 -4.15
N ASN A 217 18.46 -10.83 -2.86
CA ASN A 217 18.87 -9.52 -2.34
C ASN A 217 20.34 -9.24 -2.65
N ALA A 218 20.58 -8.28 -3.55
CA ALA A 218 21.91 -7.75 -3.89
C ALA A 218 22.12 -6.32 -3.40
N ILE A 219 21.22 -5.78 -2.56
CA ILE A 219 21.21 -4.38 -2.13
C ILE A 219 22.41 -4.09 -1.23
N THR A 220 23.28 -3.19 -1.66
CA THR A 220 24.44 -2.71 -0.92
C THR A 220 24.28 -1.26 -0.46
N SER A 221 23.44 -0.47 -1.13
CA SER A 221 23.11 0.90 -0.75
C SER A 221 21.61 1.04 -0.49
N SER A 222 21.23 1.39 0.76
CA SER A 222 19.84 1.37 1.21
C SER A 222 19.52 2.42 2.29
N GLY A 223 20.25 3.54 2.30
CA GLY A 223 20.04 4.60 3.28
C GLY A 223 18.57 5.01 3.36
N SER A 224 17.95 4.94 4.54
CA SER A 224 16.56 5.29 4.81
C SER A 224 15.52 4.60 3.91
N MET A 225 15.82 3.40 3.38
CA MET A 225 14.96 2.70 2.41
C MET A 225 13.50 2.59 2.88
N PHE A 226 13.27 2.28 4.15
CA PHE A 226 11.93 2.08 4.74
C PHE A 226 11.54 3.15 5.78
N TYR A 227 12.22 4.30 5.77
CA TYR A 227 11.88 5.37 6.71
C TYR A 227 10.43 5.85 6.51
N GLY A 228 9.62 5.80 7.59
CA GLY A 228 8.21 6.20 7.53
C GLY A 228 7.24 5.14 6.95
N CYS A 229 7.69 3.90 6.70
CA CYS A 229 6.82 2.79 6.28
C CYS A 229 6.19 2.07 7.49
N SER A 230 5.45 2.80 8.32
CA SER A 230 4.95 2.30 9.60
C SER A 230 3.90 1.19 9.51
N ARG A 231 3.28 1.00 8.34
CA ARG A 231 2.27 -0.04 8.08
C ARG A 231 2.82 -1.26 7.35
N LEU A 232 4.05 -1.20 6.84
CA LEU A 232 4.63 -2.30 6.06
C LEU A 232 4.88 -3.51 6.96
N VAL A 233 4.28 -4.66 6.60
CA VAL A 233 4.36 -5.90 7.38
C VAL A 233 4.77 -7.05 6.48
N GLY A 234 5.85 -7.74 6.83
CA GLY A 234 6.32 -8.94 6.13
C GLY A 234 5.38 -10.14 6.30
N GLY A 235 5.26 -10.95 5.25
CA GLY A 235 4.26 -12.03 5.15
C GLY A 235 4.50 -13.24 6.04
N THR A 236 5.76 -13.47 6.49
CA THR A 236 6.10 -14.72 7.19
C THR A 236 5.88 -14.65 8.70
N ASP A 237 6.36 -13.58 9.35
CA ASP A 237 6.37 -13.49 10.81
C ASP A 237 5.87 -12.14 11.35
N GLY A 238 5.25 -11.33 10.49
CA GLY A 238 4.74 -10.02 10.85
C GLY A 238 5.84 -8.97 11.09
N TYR A 239 7.04 -9.16 10.54
CA TYR A 239 8.13 -8.20 10.69
C TYR A 239 7.77 -6.82 10.14
N VAL A 240 8.03 -5.77 10.92
CA VAL A 240 7.83 -4.36 10.53
C VAL A 240 9.19 -3.67 10.50
N PRO A 241 9.57 -3.01 9.39
CA PRO A 241 10.86 -2.32 9.34
C PRO A 241 10.87 -1.09 10.24
N THR A 242 12.03 -0.78 10.79
CA THR A 242 12.29 0.46 11.53
C THR A 242 12.85 1.53 10.59
N SER A 243 12.94 2.77 11.07
CA SER A 243 13.58 3.87 10.34
C SER A 243 15.06 3.61 10.00
N THR A 244 15.70 2.70 10.73
CA THR A 244 17.12 2.31 10.54
C THR A 244 17.28 0.97 9.84
N SER A 245 16.18 0.32 9.43
CA SER A 245 16.27 -0.97 8.71
C SER A 245 16.97 -0.79 7.37
N ALA A 246 18.02 -1.60 7.19
CA ALA A 246 18.80 -1.63 5.97
C ALA A 246 18.11 -2.48 4.87
N GLY A 247 18.66 -2.45 3.66
CA GLY A 247 18.23 -3.28 2.54
C GLY A 247 18.27 -4.78 2.82
N SER A 248 19.03 -5.24 3.82
CA SER A 248 19.10 -6.65 4.23
C SER A 248 17.77 -7.26 4.68
N VAL A 249 16.80 -6.42 5.14
CA VAL A 249 15.45 -6.89 5.46
C VAL A 249 14.54 -7.00 4.21
N CYS A 250 14.99 -6.56 3.05
CA CYS A 250 14.31 -6.72 1.77
C CYS A 250 14.46 -8.17 1.27
N LYS A 251 13.79 -9.09 1.92
CA LYS A 251 13.84 -10.54 1.66
C LYS A 251 12.52 -11.20 2.01
N LEU A 252 12.29 -12.37 1.47
CA LEU A 252 11.25 -13.30 1.91
C LEU A 252 11.67 -14.03 3.20
N GLY A 253 10.71 -14.56 3.94
CA GLY A 253 10.96 -15.34 5.15
C GLY A 253 11.10 -14.48 6.42
N THR A 254 11.53 -15.12 7.50
CA THR A 254 11.61 -14.52 8.83
C THR A 254 12.50 -13.29 8.86
N GLY A 255 12.02 -12.22 9.48
CA GLY A 255 12.70 -10.92 9.55
C GLY A 255 12.79 -10.19 8.21
N GLY A 256 11.99 -10.58 7.22
CA GLY A 256 11.90 -9.93 5.92
C GLY A 256 10.60 -9.17 5.72
N VAL A 257 10.64 -8.11 4.90
CA VAL A 257 9.48 -7.27 4.57
C VAL A 257 8.71 -7.75 3.35
N LEU A 258 9.30 -8.65 2.54
CA LEU A 258 8.64 -9.16 1.34
C LEU A 258 7.63 -10.26 1.69
N THR A 259 6.55 -10.31 0.95
CA THR A 259 5.47 -11.27 1.09
C THR A 259 5.34 -12.10 -0.18
N ASN A 260 5.37 -13.43 -0.04
CA ASN A 260 5.03 -14.31 -1.15
C ASN A 260 3.51 -14.35 -1.32
N PRO A 261 2.95 -13.89 -2.45
CA PRO A 261 1.50 -13.86 -2.65
C PRO A 261 0.84 -15.24 -2.62
N ASN A 262 1.61 -16.30 -2.95
CA ASN A 262 1.14 -17.69 -2.96
C ASN A 262 1.15 -18.35 -1.56
N ALA A 263 1.77 -17.69 -0.57
CA ALA A 263 1.93 -18.19 0.79
C ALA A 263 1.56 -17.14 1.85
N ASP A 264 0.86 -16.08 1.46
CA ASP A 264 0.40 -15.04 2.39
C ASP A 264 -0.79 -15.56 3.21
N SER A 265 -0.53 -15.86 4.48
CA SER A 265 -1.53 -16.32 5.45
C SER A 265 -1.87 -15.26 6.49
N ARG A 266 -1.44 -14.01 6.30
CA ARG A 266 -1.75 -12.93 7.24
C ARG A 266 -3.24 -12.67 7.32
N THR A 267 -3.72 -12.45 8.53
CA THR A 267 -5.08 -12.04 8.81
C THR A 267 -5.09 -10.59 9.27
N TRP A 268 -6.21 -9.91 9.06
CA TRP A 268 -6.34 -8.48 9.32
C TRP A 268 -7.59 -8.24 10.14
N PHE A 269 -7.50 -7.40 11.17
CA PHE A 269 -8.64 -6.81 11.83
C PHE A 269 -8.74 -5.32 11.48
N TYR A 270 -9.87 -4.71 11.77
CA TYR A 270 -10.17 -3.33 11.40
C TYR A 270 -10.41 -2.50 12.65
N GLY A 271 -9.94 -1.26 12.62
CA GLY A 271 -10.30 -0.23 13.57
C GLY A 271 -11.21 0.78 12.88
N HIS A 272 -12.42 0.96 13.43
CA HIS A 272 -13.37 1.98 12.99
C HIS A 272 -13.49 3.02 14.09
N PHE A 273 -13.10 4.26 13.80
CA PHE A 273 -13.13 5.37 14.72
C PHE A 273 -14.26 6.33 14.38
N TYR A 274 -15.11 6.63 15.33
CA TYR A 274 -16.34 7.38 15.13
C TYR A 274 -16.32 8.75 15.85
N ALA A 275 -17.19 9.68 15.41
CA ALA A 275 -17.27 11.04 15.89
C ALA A 275 -17.65 11.18 17.37
N ASP A 276 -18.26 10.12 17.95
CA ASP A 276 -18.58 10.06 19.40
C ASP A 276 -17.37 9.75 20.29
N GLY A 277 -16.17 9.64 19.69
CA GLY A 277 -14.92 9.34 20.38
C GLY A 277 -14.65 7.87 20.63
N GLN A 278 -15.49 6.96 20.12
CA GLN A 278 -15.28 5.52 20.25
C GLN A 278 -14.58 4.92 19.05
N ALA A 279 -13.60 4.05 19.28
CA ALA A 279 -13.11 3.12 18.28
C ALA A 279 -13.67 1.70 18.52
N VAL A 280 -14.08 1.02 17.44
CA VAL A 280 -14.47 -0.39 17.45
C VAL A 280 -13.42 -1.20 16.71
N LEU A 281 -12.90 -2.24 17.35
CA LEU A 281 -11.97 -3.20 16.75
C LEU A 281 -12.73 -4.48 16.43
N THR A 282 -12.65 -4.94 15.19
CA THR A 282 -13.50 -6.00 14.64
C THR A 282 -12.78 -6.74 13.50
N ALA A 283 -13.13 -7.99 13.25
CA ALA A 283 -12.68 -8.72 12.06
C ALA A 283 -13.38 -8.23 10.77
N THR A 284 -14.46 -7.44 10.91
CA THR A 284 -15.29 -6.96 9.80
C THR A 284 -14.76 -5.67 9.20
N ALA A 285 -14.60 -5.64 7.86
CA ALA A 285 -14.12 -4.45 7.13
C ALA A 285 -15.15 -3.31 7.07
N THR A 286 -16.44 -3.63 7.19
CA THR A 286 -17.53 -2.66 7.04
C THR A 286 -17.81 -1.98 8.36
N PRO A 287 -17.69 -0.64 8.45
CA PRO A 287 -18.04 0.12 9.63
C PRO A 287 -19.58 0.16 9.84
N ASP A 288 -20.02 0.49 11.06
CA ASP A 288 -21.41 0.76 11.36
C ASP A 288 -21.90 2.01 10.61
N ALA A 289 -22.78 1.80 9.63
CA ALA A 289 -23.32 2.87 8.78
C ALA A 289 -24.27 3.83 9.52
N THR A 290 -24.69 3.52 10.76
CA THR A 290 -25.56 4.38 11.58
C THR A 290 -24.78 5.42 12.35
N ARG A 291 -23.45 5.36 12.37
CA ARG A 291 -22.54 6.24 13.10
C ARG A 291 -21.68 7.05 12.16
N GLU A 292 -21.36 8.28 12.50
CA GLU A 292 -20.43 9.10 11.73
C GLU A 292 -19.00 8.58 11.88
N LEU A 293 -18.44 8.07 10.78
CA LEU A 293 -17.10 7.49 10.72
C LEU A 293 -16.06 8.61 10.49
N LEU A 294 -15.09 8.75 11.38
CA LEU A 294 -13.96 9.68 11.24
C LEU A 294 -12.77 9.04 10.55
N ALA A 295 -12.47 7.78 10.91
CA ALA A 295 -11.34 7.06 10.32
C ALA A 295 -11.58 5.55 10.35
N THR A 296 -11.00 4.87 9.38
CA THR A 296 -10.97 3.41 9.33
C THR A 296 -9.64 2.92 8.77
N GLY A 297 -9.22 1.72 9.15
CA GLY A 297 -8.03 1.09 8.62
C GLY A 297 -7.91 -0.35 9.08
N ARG A 298 -7.23 -1.15 8.27
CA ARG A 298 -6.92 -2.54 8.62
C ARG A 298 -5.56 -2.62 9.33
N ILE A 299 -5.43 -3.59 10.22
CA ILE A 299 -4.26 -3.83 11.06
C ILE A 299 -3.91 -5.31 10.94
N CYS A 300 -2.66 -5.62 10.62
CA CYS A 300 -2.22 -7.02 10.54
C CYS A 300 -2.21 -7.66 11.93
N ALA A 301 -2.91 -8.78 12.08
CA ALA A 301 -3.07 -9.45 13.38
C ALA A 301 -1.74 -9.89 14.00
N ILE A 302 -0.76 -10.29 13.18
CA ILE A 302 0.57 -10.72 13.64
C ILE A 302 1.64 -9.61 13.54
N GLY A 303 1.26 -8.38 13.17
CA GLY A 303 2.19 -7.27 12.96
C GLY A 303 3.02 -6.94 14.21
N LYS A 304 4.34 -6.90 14.07
CA LYS A 304 5.29 -6.51 15.13
C LYS A 304 5.62 -5.02 15.04
N TYR A 305 4.61 -4.20 15.17
CA TYR A 305 4.72 -2.75 15.01
C TYR A 305 5.71 -2.11 15.99
N THR A 306 6.40 -1.07 15.55
CA THR A 306 7.44 -0.38 16.32
C THR A 306 7.01 1.02 16.78
N GLY A 307 5.76 1.40 16.53
CA GLY A 307 5.16 2.68 16.90
C GLY A 307 3.73 2.74 16.38
N MET A 308 3.07 3.88 16.51
CA MET A 308 1.62 4.04 16.30
C MET A 308 1.18 4.40 14.88
N GLY A 309 2.08 4.63 13.95
CA GLY A 309 1.75 5.10 12.60
C GLY A 309 0.89 4.14 11.76
N PHE A 310 0.58 2.95 12.27
CA PHE A 310 -0.26 1.95 11.61
C PHE A 310 -1.74 2.04 12.01
N THR A 311 -2.08 2.71 13.11
CA THR A 311 -3.46 2.81 13.60
C THR A 311 -4.29 3.76 12.76
N PRO A 312 -5.62 3.57 12.65
CA PRO A 312 -6.48 4.54 11.97
C PRO A 312 -6.63 5.87 12.73
N TRP A 313 -6.36 5.90 14.05
CA TRP A 313 -6.30 7.12 14.84
C TRP A 313 -4.88 7.69 14.80
N ASP A 314 -4.65 8.61 13.92
CA ASP A 314 -3.39 9.35 13.75
C ASP A 314 -3.18 10.42 14.85
N SER A 315 -2.18 11.27 14.69
CA SER A 315 -1.90 12.35 15.64
C SER A 315 -3.05 13.37 15.76
N THR A 316 -3.89 13.52 14.74
CA THR A 316 -5.03 14.45 14.71
C THR A 316 -6.24 13.87 15.45
N ASN A 317 -6.55 12.60 15.23
CA ASN A 317 -7.74 11.93 15.77
C ASN A 317 -7.51 11.36 17.17
N ARG A 318 -6.29 11.00 17.52
CA ARG A 318 -5.93 10.36 18.81
C ARG A 318 -6.41 11.11 20.04
N PRO A 319 -6.33 12.45 20.13
CA PRO A 319 -6.87 13.19 21.27
C PRO A 319 -8.39 13.07 21.44
N GLN A 320 -9.10 12.66 20.39
CA GLN A 320 -10.56 12.48 20.42
C GLN A 320 -10.97 11.06 20.83
N LEU A 321 -10.03 10.10 20.84
CA LEU A 321 -10.28 8.71 21.25
C LEU A 321 -10.48 8.63 22.78
N THR A 322 -11.73 8.43 23.19
CA THR A 322 -12.13 8.37 24.62
C THR A 322 -12.52 6.97 25.05
N SER A 323 -12.98 6.14 24.11
CA SER A 323 -13.37 4.76 24.41
C SER A 323 -13.01 3.79 23.29
N VAL A 324 -12.84 2.51 23.66
CA VAL A 324 -12.56 1.41 22.73
C VAL A 324 -13.46 0.23 23.07
N HIS A 325 -13.95 -0.42 22.01
CA HIS A 325 -14.66 -1.69 22.11
C HIS A 325 -14.01 -2.75 21.21
N PHE A 326 -13.64 -3.90 21.79
CA PHE A 326 -13.26 -5.08 21.04
C PHE A 326 -14.51 -5.92 20.79
N ALA A 327 -14.92 -6.03 19.52
CA ALA A 327 -16.09 -6.80 19.13
C ALA A 327 -15.89 -8.32 19.34
N ALA A 328 -16.98 -9.07 19.42
CA ALA A 328 -16.93 -10.51 19.71
C ALA A 328 -16.18 -11.32 18.63
N ASP A 329 -16.16 -10.85 17.39
CA ASP A 329 -15.46 -11.48 16.26
C ASP A 329 -13.92 -11.42 16.36
N MET A 330 -13.38 -10.59 17.28
CA MET A 330 -11.94 -10.54 17.56
C MET A 330 -11.40 -11.85 18.16
N GLY A 331 -12.25 -12.72 18.68
CA GLY A 331 -11.89 -14.06 19.15
C GLY A 331 -11.57 -15.06 18.04
N SER A 332 -11.82 -14.73 16.79
CA SER A 332 -11.58 -15.62 15.63
C SER A 332 -10.12 -15.71 15.17
N PHE A 333 -9.24 -14.84 15.66
CA PHE A 333 -7.85 -14.81 15.23
C PHE A 333 -7.02 -15.93 15.85
N ALA A 334 -6.27 -16.67 15.01
CA ALA A 334 -5.36 -17.72 15.46
C ALA A 334 -4.10 -17.18 16.17
N ALA A 335 -3.74 -15.94 15.91
CA ALA A 335 -2.67 -15.20 16.59
C ALA A 335 -2.96 -13.70 16.51
N LEU A 336 -2.74 -12.98 17.59
CA LEU A 336 -3.03 -11.56 17.69
C LEU A 336 -1.93 -10.81 18.45
N ASN A 337 -1.45 -9.72 17.89
CA ASN A 337 -0.58 -8.76 18.54
C ASN A 337 -1.27 -7.40 18.66
N LEU A 338 -1.22 -6.81 19.84
CA LEU A 338 -1.80 -5.50 20.15
C LEU A 338 -0.71 -4.42 20.35
N ILE A 339 0.49 -4.68 19.84
CA ILE A 339 1.69 -3.88 20.06
C ILE A 339 1.43 -2.42 19.68
N TYR A 340 1.65 -1.47 20.61
CA TYR A 340 1.47 -0.01 20.44
C TYR A 340 0.05 0.45 20.07
N LEU A 341 -0.96 -0.40 20.16
CA LEU A 341 -2.29 -0.13 19.58
C LEU A 341 -2.93 1.16 20.13
N PHE A 342 -2.79 1.45 21.43
CA PHE A 342 -3.31 2.66 22.09
C PHE A 342 -2.20 3.49 22.79
N TYR A 343 -0.96 3.28 22.42
CA TYR A 343 0.15 4.03 23.01
C TYR A 343 -0.09 5.55 22.94
N SER A 344 0.03 6.24 24.09
CA SER A 344 -0.21 7.68 24.22
C SER A 344 -1.61 8.16 23.80
N CYS A 345 -2.64 7.31 23.91
CA CYS A 345 -4.03 7.74 23.83
C CYS A 345 -4.45 8.35 25.18
N THR A 346 -3.99 9.56 25.45
CA THR A 346 -4.08 10.21 26.79
C THR A 346 -5.49 10.55 27.25
N ASN A 347 -6.49 10.48 26.36
CA ASN A 347 -7.91 10.69 26.68
C ASN A 347 -8.70 9.38 26.67
N LEU A 348 -8.07 8.24 26.37
CA LEU A 348 -8.71 6.94 26.37
C LEU A 348 -8.97 6.49 27.83
N ALA A 349 -10.22 6.62 28.24
CA ALA A 349 -10.65 6.32 29.61
C ALA A 349 -11.36 4.96 29.75
N THR A 350 -12.02 4.47 28.69
CA THR A 350 -12.84 3.26 28.75
C THR A 350 -12.42 2.25 27.69
N ILE A 351 -12.23 0.99 28.12
CA ILE A 351 -11.97 -0.13 27.21
C ILE A 351 -12.91 -1.26 27.59
N THR A 352 -13.61 -1.82 26.60
CA THR A 352 -14.56 -2.92 26.78
C THR A 352 -14.27 -4.07 25.82
N GLY A 353 -14.71 -5.27 26.15
CA GLY A 353 -14.59 -6.44 25.29
C GLY A 353 -13.19 -7.07 25.28
N LEU A 354 -12.33 -6.81 26.27
CA LEU A 354 -11.04 -7.49 26.37
C LEU A 354 -11.18 -9.01 26.45
N GLY A 355 -12.24 -9.50 27.11
CA GLY A 355 -12.57 -10.94 27.15
C GLY A 355 -12.97 -11.56 25.83
N ASN A 356 -13.21 -10.77 24.79
CA ASN A 356 -13.46 -11.27 23.42
C ASN A 356 -12.17 -11.62 22.67
N LEU A 357 -11.00 -11.25 23.21
CA LEU A 357 -9.72 -11.48 22.56
C LEU A 357 -9.23 -12.91 22.80
N ALA A 358 -8.73 -13.56 21.75
CA ALA A 358 -8.11 -14.89 21.85
C ALA A 358 -6.69 -14.85 21.25
N ASN A 359 -5.84 -15.76 21.72
CA ASN A 359 -4.50 -16.02 21.19
C ASN A 359 -3.62 -14.75 21.11
N VAL A 360 -3.70 -13.87 22.12
CA VAL A 360 -2.89 -12.65 22.17
C VAL A 360 -1.47 -12.99 22.58
N GLY A 361 -0.52 -12.79 21.66
CA GLY A 361 0.91 -13.06 21.90
C GLY A 361 1.65 -11.88 22.53
N SER A 362 1.29 -10.66 22.17
CA SER A 362 1.99 -9.45 22.64
C SER A 362 1.02 -8.30 22.94
N MET A 363 1.20 -7.70 24.10
CA MET A 363 0.57 -6.44 24.52
C MET A 363 1.62 -5.36 24.80
N ARG A 364 2.75 -5.41 24.12
CA ARG A 364 3.85 -4.46 24.26
C ARG A 364 3.38 -3.03 24.01
N TYR A 365 3.55 -2.13 24.98
CA TYR A 365 3.10 -0.73 24.93
C TYR A 365 1.62 -0.53 24.61
N THR A 366 0.78 -1.54 24.70
CA THR A 366 -0.63 -1.47 24.21
C THR A 366 -1.39 -0.34 24.86
N PHE A 367 -1.36 -0.20 26.17
CA PHE A 367 -2.10 0.82 26.92
C PHE A 367 -1.20 1.90 27.51
N SER A 368 0.07 1.92 27.17
CA SER A 368 1.01 2.85 27.77
C SER A 368 0.56 4.30 27.61
N SER A 369 0.52 5.05 28.72
CA SER A 369 0.08 6.45 28.83
C SER A 369 -1.39 6.68 28.42
N CYS A 370 -2.27 5.70 28.66
CA CYS A 370 -3.72 5.88 28.56
C CYS A 370 -4.31 6.42 29.88
N ALA A 371 -5.50 7.05 29.77
CA ALA A 371 -6.24 7.59 30.90
C ALA A 371 -7.20 6.57 31.55
N VAL A 372 -7.10 5.29 31.20
CA VAL A 372 -7.97 4.23 31.72
C VAL A 372 -7.95 4.19 33.24
N THR A 373 -9.14 4.03 33.85
CA THR A 373 -9.29 3.92 35.29
C THR A 373 -9.45 2.47 35.73
N GLU A 374 -10.06 1.65 34.88
CA GLU A 374 -10.27 0.23 35.12
C GLU A 374 -10.08 -0.57 33.85
N LEU A 375 -9.63 -1.82 33.97
CA LEU A 375 -9.53 -2.76 32.87
C LEU A 375 -10.16 -4.08 33.28
N ASP A 376 -10.97 -4.67 32.41
CA ASP A 376 -11.68 -5.92 32.66
C ASP A 376 -11.21 -7.02 31.71
N PHE A 377 -10.35 -7.90 32.21
CA PHE A 377 -9.82 -9.07 31.50
C PHE A 377 -10.57 -10.37 31.80
N ARG A 378 -11.77 -10.31 32.40
CA ARG A 378 -12.58 -11.53 32.60
C ARG A 378 -12.93 -12.13 31.24
N GLY A 379 -12.76 -13.45 31.13
CA GLY A 379 -12.88 -14.18 29.86
C GLY A 379 -11.67 -14.14 28.95
N PHE A 380 -10.62 -13.35 29.26
CA PHE A 380 -9.37 -13.31 28.50
C PHE A 380 -8.46 -14.48 28.88
N ASP A 381 -7.97 -15.23 27.90
CA ASP A 381 -6.96 -16.28 28.12
C ASP A 381 -5.54 -15.73 28.00
N PRO A 382 -4.77 -15.61 29.09
CA PRO A 382 -3.40 -15.11 29.06
C PRO A 382 -2.36 -16.17 28.66
N SER A 383 -2.75 -17.40 28.36
CA SER A 383 -1.82 -18.54 28.16
C SER A 383 -0.86 -18.38 26.97
N THR A 384 -1.19 -17.53 26.02
CA THR A 384 -0.37 -17.23 24.83
C THR A 384 0.49 -15.98 24.96
N LEU A 385 0.34 -15.21 26.05
CA LEU A 385 1.09 -13.97 26.25
C LEU A 385 2.60 -14.22 26.41
N THR A 386 3.40 -13.57 25.59
CA THR A 386 4.87 -13.62 25.65
C THR A 386 5.51 -12.26 25.86
N ASP A 387 4.79 -11.15 25.63
CA ASP A 387 5.35 -9.81 25.76
C ASP A 387 4.36 -8.80 26.35
N LEU A 388 4.70 -8.35 27.57
CA LEU A 388 3.99 -7.32 28.36
C LEU A 388 4.88 -6.08 28.61
N PHE A 389 5.93 -5.91 27.82
CA PHE A 389 6.92 -4.83 28.00
C PHE A 389 6.23 -3.47 27.94
N TYR A 390 6.30 -2.68 29.03
CA TYR A 390 5.65 -1.37 29.18
C TYR A 390 4.14 -1.35 28.90
N CYS A 391 3.43 -2.47 29.04
CA CYS A 391 2.02 -2.62 28.63
C CYS A 391 1.12 -1.53 29.19
N PHE A 392 1.19 -1.26 30.52
CA PHE A 392 0.39 -0.26 31.23
C PHE A 392 1.22 0.94 31.69
N SER A 393 2.46 1.05 31.26
CA SER A 393 3.37 2.11 31.72
C SER A 393 2.75 3.49 31.57
N GLY A 394 2.76 4.29 32.63
CA GLY A 394 2.21 5.66 32.60
C GLY A 394 0.69 5.75 32.72
N CYS A 395 -0.04 4.65 32.92
CA CYS A 395 -1.48 4.68 33.23
C CYS A 395 -1.68 5.15 34.67
N SER A 396 -1.44 6.43 34.94
CA SER A 396 -1.45 6.98 36.29
C SER A 396 -2.85 7.00 36.95
N SER A 397 -3.89 6.95 36.14
CA SER A 397 -5.30 6.91 36.60
C SER A 397 -5.81 5.50 36.83
N LEU A 398 -5.09 4.45 36.42
CA LEU A 398 -5.50 3.06 36.52
C LEU A 398 -5.52 2.64 37.99
N THR A 399 -6.71 2.28 38.51
CA THR A 399 -6.93 1.87 39.88
C THR A 399 -7.09 0.38 40.02
N THR A 400 -7.75 -0.29 39.06
CA THR A 400 -8.16 -1.68 39.18
C THR A 400 -8.02 -2.43 37.85
N ILE A 401 -7.54 -3.67 37.92
CA ILE A 401 -7.54 -4.61 36.81
C ILE A 401 -8.28 -5.87 37.25
N TYR A 402 -9.45 -6.13 36.68
CA TYR A 402 -10.23 -7.34 36.94
C TYR A 402 -9.74 -8.49 36.06
N ALA A 403 -9.71 -9.70 36.62
CA ALA A 403 -9.41 -10.92 35.88
C ALA A 403 -10.10 -12.13 36.53
N ASP A 404 -10.29 -13.20 35.79
CA ASP A 404 -10.76 -14.46 36.34
C ASP A 404 -9.83 -14.99 37.44
N SER A 405 -10.36 -15.61 38.45
CA SER A 405 -9.59 -16.21 39.56
C SER A 405 -8.59 -17.27 39.07
N SER A 406 -8.82 -17.84 37.89
CA SER A 406 -7.93 -18.80 37.20
C SER A 406 -6.78 -18.14 36.42
N TRP A 407 -6.62 -16.81 36.45
CA TRP A 407 -5.60 -16.10 35.68
C TRP A 407 -4.20 -16.67 35.97
N ALA A 408 -3.56 -17.16 34.95
CA ALA A 408 -2.18 -17.66 35.02
C ALA A 408 -1.41 -17.33 33.73
N LEU A 409 -0.36 -16.53 33.84
CA LEU A 409 0.58 -16.30 32.76
C LEU A 409 1.41 -17.58 32.49
N PRO A 410 1.97 -17.74 31.26
CA PRO A 410 2.95 -18.79 30.96
C PRO A 410 4.09 -18.79 32.00
N SER A 411 4.56 -19.98 32.37
CA SER A 411 5.60 -20.16 33.40
C SER A 411 6.97 -19.63 33.00
N SER A 412 7.21 -19.42 31.70
CA SER A 412 8.48 -18.91 31.14
C SER A 412 8.27 -18.23 29.80
N GLY A 413 9.29 -17.56 29.28
CA GLY A 413 9.30 -16.95 27.94
C GLY A 413 8.60 -15.59 27.88
N ILE A 414 8.26 -14.96 29.01
CA ILE A 414 7.60 -13.65 29.02
C ILE A 414 8.63 -12.54 29.14
N SER A 415 8.55 -11.55 28.24
CA SER A 415 9.16 -10.24 28.38
C SER A 415 8.17 -9.26 28.99
N GLY A 416 8.51 -8.52 30.02
CA GLY A 416 7.53 -7.64 30.69
C GLY A 416 8.16 -6.68 31.68
N MET A 417 9.38 -6.19 31.37
CA MET A 417 10.02 -5.12 32.14
C MET A 417 9.14 -3.87 32.15
N GLN A 418 9.01 -3.23 33.30
CA GLN A 418 8.27 -1.98 33.51
C GLN A 418 6.80 -2.02 33.02
N CYS A 419 6.17 -3.19 33.06
CA CYS A 419 4.77 -3.39 32.70
C CYS A 419 3.85 -2.37 33.39
N PHE A 420 4.09 -2.08 34.68
CA PHE A 420 3.31 -1.16 35.52
C PHE A 420 4.07 0.10 35.93
N TYR A 421 5.08 0.52 35.17
CA TYR A 421 5.84 1.73 35.50
C TYR A 421 4.91 2.94 35.59
N ASN A 422 5.00 3.73 36.69
CA ASN A 422 4.13 4.89 36.94
C ASN A 422 2.60 4.64 37.00
N CYS A 423 2.13 3.44 37.26
CA CYS A 423 0.69 3.14 37.55
C CYS A 423 0.36 3.46 39.00
N ARG A 424 0.60 4.68 39.45
CA ARG A 424 0.65 5.05 40.89
C ARG A 424 -0.65 4.89 41.65
N SER A 425 -1.79 4.83 40.97
CA SER A 425 -3.13 4.65 41.56
C SER A 425 -3.54 3.17 41.69
N LEU A 426 -2.74 2.25 41.10
CA LEU A 426 -3.10 0.84 40.98
C LEU A 426 -3.04 0.12 42.34
N VAL A 427 -4.12 -0.61 42.66
CA VAL A 427 -4.21 -1.42 43.86
C VAL A 427 -4.78 -2.79 43.44
N GLY A 428 -4.13 -3.85 43.90
CA GLY A 428 -4.61 -5.21 43.73
C GLY A 428 -5.81 -5.55 44.64
N GLY A 429 -6.53 -6.62 44.31
CA GLY A 429 -7.77 -6.98 44.99
C GLY A 429 -7.65 -7.30 46.48
N ASN A 430 -6.45 -7.64 46.98
CA ASN A 430 -6.17 -7.86 48.41
C ASN A 430 -5.42 -6.66 49.03
N GLY A 431 -5.37 -5.50 48.36
CA GLY A 431 -4.80 -4.28 48.90
C GLY A 431 -3.32 -4.05 48.57
N THR A 432 -2.69 -4.81 47.68
CA THR A 432 -1.33 -4.57 47.22
C THR A 432 -1.28 -3.27 46.43
N ALA A 433 -0.77 -2.19 47.05
CA ALA A 433 -0.62 -0.90 46.43
C ALA A 433 0.61 -0.89 45.47
N TRP A 434 0.52 -0.08 44.41
CA TRP A 434 1.64 0.11 43.48
C TRP A 434 2.92 0.55 44.22
N SER A 435 4.05 0.02 43.77
CA SER A 435 5.39 0.40 44.24
C SER A 435 6.36 0.49 43.06
N SER A 436 7.30 1.43 43.11
CA SER A 436 8.36 1.60 42.11
C SER A 436 9.29 0.38 41.98
N SER A 437 9.35 -0.49 42.97
CA SER A 437 10.09 -1.76 42.95
C SER A 437 9.29 -2.91 42.30
N ASN A 438 7.97 -2.76 42.14
CA ASN A 438 7.05 -3.81 41.74
C ASN A 438 6.44 -3.52 40.34
N THR A 439 7.25 -3.12 39.39
CA THR A 439 6.75 -2.64 38.09
C THR A 439 6.75 -3.69 36.98
N ASN A 440 7.28 -4.89 37.23
CA ASN A 440 7.43 -5.92 36.20
C ASN A 440 6.14 -6.77 36.02
N TYR A 441 6.07 -7.50 34.89
CA TYR A 441 4.96 -8.41 34.57
C TYR A 441 4.69 -9.46 35.65
N THR A 442 5.64 -9.77 36.51
CA THR A 442 5.46 -10.72 37.62
C THR A 442 4.36 -10.33 38.60
N TYR A 443 3.94 -9.05 38.61
CA TYR A 443 2.79 -8.54 39.34
C TYR A 443 1.47 -8.60 38.54
N MET A 444 1.47 -9.05 37.27
CA MET A 444 0.27 -9.32 36.46
C MET A 444 -0.34 -10.67 36.87
N ARG A 445 -0.73 -10.76 38.13
CA ARG A 445 -1.31 -11.95 38.78
C ARG A 445 -2.34 -11.54 39.80
N ILE A 446 -3.24 -12.47 40.14
CA ILE A 446 -4.24 -12.26 41.19
C ILE A 446 -3.55 -11.90 42.51
N ASP A 447 -4.00 -10.83 43.10
CA ASP A 447 -3.53 -10.37 44.41
C ASP A 447 -4.14 -11.22 45.53
N THR A 448 -3.29 -11.87 46.34
CA THR A 448 -3.69 -12.65 47.47
C THR A 448 -2.80 -12.34 48.68
N ALA A 449 -3.23 -12.71 49.87
CA ALA A 449 -2.44 -12.48 51.11
C ALA A 449 -1.03 -13.14 51.04
N SER A 450 -0.89 -14.27 50.35
CA SER A 450 0.38 -14.99 50.20
C SER A 450 1.18 -14.60 48.95
N THR A 451 0.52 -14.00 47.97
CA THR A 451 1.12 -13.72 46.65
C THR A 451 0.66 -12.35 46.16
N PRO A 452 1.38 -11.27 46.56
CA PRO A 452 1.03 -9.91 46.13
C PRO A 452 1.04 -9.76 44.61
N GLY A 453 -0.02 -9.15 44.09
CA GLY A 453 -0.21 -8.88 42.65
C GLY A 453 -1.04 -7.62 42.40
N TYR A 454 -1.34 -7.30 41.14
CA TYR A 454 -2.15 -6.14 40.82
C TYR A 454 -3.51 -6.49 40.23
N LEU A 455 -3.86 -7.77 40.09
CA LEU A 455 -5.15 -8.16 39.56
C LEU A 455 -6.14 -8.42 40.71
N THR A 456 -7.37 -8.01 40.52
CA THR A 456 -8.52 -8.27 41.37
C THR A 456 -9.26 -9.46 40.78
N ALA A 457 -9.39 -10.53 41.55
CA ALA A 457 -10.22 -11.67 41.18
C ALA A 457 -11.71 -11.27 41.18
N ALA A 458 -12.42 -11.59 40.10
CA ALA A 458 -13.84 -11.24 39.93
C ALA A 458 -14.62 -12.40 39.26
#